data_5a9a760c4b982d5001af5a94742a8786
#
_entry.id   5a9a760c4b982d5001af5a94742a8786
#
_cell.length_a   1.000
_cell.length_b   1.000
_cell.length_c   1.000
_cell.angle_alpha   90.00
_cell.angle_beta   90.00
_cell.angle_gamma   90.00
#
_symmetry.space_group_name_H-M   'P 1'
#
loop_
_entity.id
_entity.type
_entity.pdbx_description
1 polymer ?
#
loop_
_entity_poly.entity_id
_entity_poly.type
_entity_poly.pdbx_seq_one_letter_code
_entity_poly.pdbx_strand_id
1 'polypeptide(L)'
;SKSKGNGIDPLAWIDEYGADATRFTLARGALPGGDLSVGTPHVQASRNFVTKLFNATKFALMNGAVVGDVPARDELTDADRWILDRLDAVRAD
;
A
#
# COMPACT_ATOMS: atom_id res chain seq x y z
N SER A 1 20.95 14.97 -6.52
CA SER A 1 21.26 16.37 -6.87
C SER A 1 20.69 16.72 -8.24
N LYS A 2 20.01 17.85 -8.34
CA LYS A 2 19.43 18.30 -9.61
C LYS A 2 20.50 18.54 -10.69
N SER A 3 21.68 18.98 -10.28
CA SER A 3 22.78 19.21 -11.22
C SER A 3 23.30 17.92 -11.83
N LYS A 4 23.08 16.79 -11.23
CA LYS A 4 23.45 15.48 -11.74
C LYS A 4 22.29 14.76 -12.43
N GLY A 5 21.14 15.42 -12.60
CA GLY A 5 19.97 14.83 -13.22
C GLY A 5 19.27 13.76 -12.40
N ASN A 6 19.61 13.63 -11.12
CA ASN A 6 19.00 12.63 -10.23
C ASN A 6 18.07 13.23 -9.17
N GLY A 7 17.66 14.48 -9.38
CA GLY A 7 16.68 15.13 -8.52
C GLY A 7 15.27 14.66 -8.80
N ILE A 8 14.46 14.60 -7.76
CA ILE A 8 13.04 14.26 -7.85
C ILE A 8 12.21 15.50 -7.58
N ASP A 9 11.23 15.77 -8.46
CA ASP A 9 10.25 16.81 -8.24
C ASP A 9 8.99 16.17 -7.64
N PRO A 10 8.75 16.35 -6.32
CA PRO A 10 7.57 15.75 -5.71
C PRO A 10 6.26 16.20 -6.32
N LEU A 11 6.18 17.46 -6.77
CA LEU A 11 4.95 17.97 -7.37
C LEU A 11 4.65 17.28 -8.71
N ALA A 12 5.68 17.03 -9.51
CA ALA A 12 5.52 16.29 -10.76
C ALA A 12 5.05 14.85 -10.50
N TRP A 13 5.58 14.21 -9.47
CA TRP A 13 5.16 12.86 -9.10
C TRP A 13 3.72 12.84 -8.59
N ILE A 14 3.31 13.83 -7.81
CA ILE A 14 1.93 13.93 -7.32
C ILE A 14 0.97 14.09 -8.49
N ASP A 15 1.32 14.93 -9.47
CA ASP A 15 0.49 15.14 -10.65
C ASP A 15 0.37 13.88 -11.52
N GLU A 16 1.46 13.13 -11.69
CA GLU A 16 1.50 11.97 -12.58
C GLU A 16 1.02 10.69 -11.91
N TYR A 17 1.41 10.45 -10.66
CA TYR A 17 1.16 9.17 -9.97
C TYR A 17 0.20 9.27 -8.79
N GLY A 18 -0.11 10.48 -8.34
CA GLY A 18 -0.95 10.71 -7.17
C GLY A 18 -0.16 10.91 -5.90
N ALA A 19 -0.78 11.61 -4.95
CA ALA A 19 -0.14 11.92 -3.67
C ALA A 19 0.12 10.68 -2.83
N ASP A 20 -0.81 9.74 -2.80
CA ASP A 20 -0.66 8.53 -1.99
C ASP A 20 0.48 7.66 -2.48
N ALA A 21 0.63 7.49 -3.80
CA ALA A 21 1.72 6.72 -4.37
C ALA A 21 3.07 7.37 -4.06
N THR A 22 3.15 8.69 -4.16
CA THR A 22 4.36 9.45 -3.85
C THR A 22 4.73 9.30 -2.37
N ARG A 23 3.78 9.49 -1.47
CA ARG A 23 3.98 9.35 -0.02
C ARG A 23 4.40 7.93 0.34
N PHE A 24 3.73 6.94 -0.22
CA PHE A 24 4.05 5.53 0.06
C PHE A 24 5.45 5.17 -0.42
N THR A 25 5.87 5.68 -1.60
CA THR A 25 7.20 5.43 -2.13
C THR A 25 8.28 5.96 -1.18
N LEU A 26 8.09 7.19 -0.69
CA LEU A 26 9.05 7.81 0.22
C LEU A 26 9.11 7.07 1.57
N ALA A 27 7.94 6.75 2.12
CA ALA A 27 7.88 6.03 3.40
C ALA A 27 8.49 4.63 3.30
N ARG A 28 8.20 3.91 2.23
CA ARG A 28 8.68 2.55 2.01
C ARG A 28 10.18 2.50 1.80
N GLY A 29 10.74 3.52 1.14
CA GLY A 29 12.16 3.57 0.84
C GLY A 29 13.01 4.14 1.97
N ALA A 30 12.40 4.73 3.00
CA ALA A 30 13.13 5.35 4.09
C ALA A 30 13.68 4.28 5.03
N LEU A 31 15.00 4.29 5.24
CA LEU A 31 15.68 3.38 6.16
C LEU A 31 16.43 4.20 7.19
N PRO A 32 16.39 3.82 8.49
CA PRO A 32 17.13 4.53 9.51
C PRO A 32 18.62 4.58 9.19
N GLY A 33 19.22 5.77 9.19
CA GLY A 33 20.64 5.97 8.96
C GLY A 33 21.09 5.77 7.53
N GLY A 34 20.19 5.54 6.57
CA GLY A 34 20.53 5.34 5.18
C GLY A 34 20.01 6.46 4.28
N ASP A 35 20.65 6.59 3.13
CA ASP A 35 20.18 7.50 2.09
C ASP A 35 18.99 6.88 1.36
N LEU A 36 18.03 7.73 0.98
CA LEU A 36 16.87 7.31 0.20
C LEU A 36 17.23 7.28 -1.29
N SER A 37 17.16 6.08 -1.88
CA SER A 37 17.35 5.93 -3.32
C SER A 37 16.06 5.47 -3.97
N VAL A 38 15.37 6.39 -4.63
CA VAL A 38 14.10 6.11 -5.31
C VAL A 38 14.09 6.67 -6.71
N GLY A 39 13.33 6.06 -7.58
CA GLY A 39 13.17 6.51 -8.95
C GLY A 39 11.78 6.19 -9.48
N THR A 40 11.57 6.49 -10.76
CA THR A 40 10.28 6.28 -11.42
C THR A 40 9.74 4.86 -11.27
N PRO A 41 10.55 3.78 -11.41
CA PRO A 41 10.01 2.43 -11.21
C PRO A 41 9.42 2.21 -9.83
N HIS A 42 9.99 2.84 -8.80
CA HIS A 42 9.51 2.70 -7.43
C HIS A 42 8.13 3.34 -7.24
N VAL A 43 7.94 4.56 -7.78
CA VAL A 43 6.66 5.26 -7.64
C VAL A 43 5.59 4.61 -8.52
N GLN A 44 5.95 4.06 -9.67
CA GLN A 44 5.01 3.29 -10.49
C GLN A 44 4.52 2.05 -9.76
N ALA A 45 5.41 1.31 -9.12
CA ALA A 45 5.06 0.15 -8.32
C ALA A 45 4.13 0.53 -7.16
N SER A 46 4.43 1.64 -6.50
CA SER A 46 3.59 2.16 -5.41
C SER A 46 2.19 2.55 -5.91
N ARG A 47 2.11 3.21 -7.06
CA ARG A 47 0.82 3.54 -7.68
C ARG A 47 0.01 2.29 -7.98
N ASN A 48 0.64 1.27 -8.53
CA ASN A 48 -0.05 0.01 -8.83
C ASN A 48 -0.57 -0.65 -7.56
N PHE A 49 0.20 -0.61 -6.49
CA PHE A 49 -0.21 -1.16 -5.20
C PHE A 49 -1.39 -0.38 -4.60
N VAL A 50 -1.32 0.95 -4.63
CA VAL A 50 -2.42 1.80 -4.13
C VAL A 50 -3.69 1.57 -4.95
N THR A 51 -3.58 1.48 -6.28
CA THR A 51 -4.70 1.18 -7.16
C THR A 51 -5.30 -0.19 -6.84
N LYS A 52 -4.46 -1.17 -6.57
CA LYS A 52 -4.92 -2.51 -6.18
C LYS A 52 -5.74 -2.47 -4.89
N LEU A 53 -5.27 -1.75 -3.87
CA LEU A 53 -6.00 -1.60 -2.61
C LEU A 53 -7.34 -0.89 -2.84
N PHE A 54 -7.33 0.18 -3.62
CA PHE A 54 -8.53 0.93 -3.94
C PHE A 54 -9.57 0.04 -4.63
N ASN A 55 -9.14 -0.67 -5.67
CA ASN A 55 -10.04 -1.53 -6.44
C ASN A 55 -10.58 -2.70 -5.62
N ALA A 56 -9.74 -3.31 -4.78
CA ALA A 56 -10.17 -4.39 -3.90
C ALA A 56 -11.22 -3.90 -2.90
N THR A 57 -11.00 -2.75 -2.29
CA THR A 57 -11.94 -2.14 -1.35
C THR A 57 -13.26 -1.78 -2.05
N LYS A 58 -13.16 -1.16 -3.22
CA LYS A 58 -14.35 -0.80 -4.02
C LYS A 58 -15.16 -2.05 -4.36
N PHE A 59 -14.50 -3.12 -4.79
CA PHE A 59 -15.17 -4.39 -5.09
C PHE A 59 -15.90 -4.94 -3.87
N ALA A 60 -15.24 -4.94 -2.71
CA ALA A 60 -15.87 -5.43 -1.47
C ALA A 60 -17.11 -4.62 -1.12
N LEU A 61 -17.02 -3.29 -1.19
CA LEU A 61 -18.15 -2.40 -0.88
C LEU A 61 -19.30 -2.60 -1.86
N MET A 62 -19.01 -2.78 -3.14
CA MET A 62 -20.05 -3.03 -4.16
C MET A 62 -20.75 -4.36 -3.93
N ASN A 63 -20.12 -5.30 -3.25
CA ASN A 63 -20.72 -6.62 -2.94
C ASN A 63 -21.26 -6.70 -1.52
N GLY A 64 -21.52 -5.56 -0.89
CA GLY A 64 -22.25 -5.49 0.37
C GLY A 64 -21.39 -5.59 1.62
N ALA A 65 -20.06 -5.49 1.51
CA ALA A 65 -19.22 -5.48 2.69
C ALA A 65 -19.48 -4.25 3.55
N VAL A 66 -19.55 -4.44 4.85
CA VAL A 66 -19.76 -3.37 5.83
C VAL A 66 -18.79 -3.53 6.97
N VAL A 67 -18.48 -2.42 7.63
CA VAL A 67 -17.67 -2.46 8.85
C VAL A 67 -18.54 -3.00 9.99
N GLY A 68 -18.03 -4.00 10.68
CA GLY A 68 -18.76 -4.62 11.80
C GLY A 68 -17.89 -5.65 12.49
N ASP A 69 -18.51 -6.40 13.40
CA ASP A 69 -17.80 -7.43 14.12
C ASP A 69 -17.51 -8.65 13.22
N VAL A 70 -16.36 -9.25 13.44
CA VAL A 70 -16.00 -10.50 12.76
C VAL A 70 -16.87 -11.62 13.31
N PRO A 71 -17.45 -12.47 12.46
CA PRO A 71 -18.22 -13.62 12.93
C PRO A 71 -17.39 -14.55 13.82
N ALA A 72 -18.08 -15.38 14.62
CA ALA A 72 -17.41 -16.35 15.47
C ALA A 72 -16.56 -17.30 14.61
N ARG A 73 -15.44 -17.76 15.18
CA ARG A 73 -14.43 -18.55 14.43
C ARG A 73 -15.02 -19.81 13.80
N ASP A 74 -15.99 -20.45 14.46
CA ASP A 74 -16.66 -21.64 13.94
C ASP A 74 -17.62 -21.36 12.77
N GLU A 75 -17.98 -20.10 12.56
CA GLU A 75 -18.80 -19.66 11.42
C GLU A 75 -17.96 -19.32 10.18
N LEU A 76 -16.64 -19.30 10.33
CA LEU A 76 -15.72 -18.92 9.25
C LEU A 76 -15.32 -20.16 8.44
N THR A 77 -15.03 -19.95 7.14
CA THR A 77 -14.43 -21.01 6.33
C THR A 77 -12.97 -21.21 6.71
N ASP A 78 -12.37 -22.30 6.24
CA ASP A 78 -10.94 -22.54 6.45
C ASP A 78 -10.07 -21.41 5.84
N ALA A 79 -10.47 -20.92 4.66
CA ALA A 79 -9.79 -19.80 4.02
C ALA A 79 -9.87 -18.52 4.85
N ASP A 80 -11.05 -18.24 5.42
CA ASP A 80 -11.25 -17.08 6.29
C ASP A 80 -10.34 -17.16 7.52
N ARG A 81 -10.32 -18.30 8.19
CA ARG A 81 -9.45 -18.53 9.36
C ARG A 81 -7.99 -18.36 8.99
N TRP A 82 -7.59 -18.92 7.86
CA TRP A 82 -6.21 -18.82 7.39
C TRP A 82 -5.77 -17.38 7.20
N ILE A 83 -6.57 -16.56 6.50
CA ILE A 83 -6.17 -15.17 6.21
C ILE A 83 -6.17 -14.31 7.48
N LEU A 84 -7.11 -14.52 8.39
CA LEU A 84 -7.15 -13.79 9.65
C LEU A 84 -5.95 -14.15 10.53
N ASP A 85 -5.57 -15.43 10.58
CA ASP A 85 -4.39 -15.87 11.32
C ASP A 85 -3.11 -15.27 10.72
N ARG A 86 -3.02 -15.21 9.39
CA ARG A 86 -1.88 -14.58 8.70
C ARG A 86 -1.81 -13.09 8.98
N LEU A 87 -2.96 -12.41 8.98
CA LEU A 87 -3.01 -10.99 9.32
C LEU A 87 -2.50 -10.74 10.74
N ASP A 88 -2.95 -11.54 11.69
CA ASP A 88 -2.52 -11.41 13.09
C ASP A 88 -1.02 -11.63 13.22
N ALA A 89 -0.47 -12.62 12.52
CA ALA A 89 0.97 -12.90 12.54
C ALA A 89 1.78 -11.72 11.98
N VAL A 90 1.33 -11.12 10.88
CA VAL A 90 2.02 -9.97 10.28
C VAL A 90 1.94 -8.74 11.18
N ARG A 91 0.79 -8.51 11.82
CA ARG A 91 0.60 -7.38 12.72
C ARG A 91 1.43 -7.50 14.00
N ALA A 92 1.74 -8.73 14.42
CA ALA A 92 2.53 -8.98 15.62
C ALA A 92 4.03 -8.74 15.40
N ASP A 93 4.48 -8.74 14.14
CA ASP A 93 5.86 -8.41 13.80
C ASP A 93 6.03 -6.88 13.85
#